data_0210c6c0ccb51a57234fde82fec24d20
#
_entry.id   0210c6c0ccb51a57234fde82fec24d20
#
_cell.length_a   1.000
_cell.length_b   1.000
_cell.length_c   1.000
_cell.angle_alpha   90.00
_cell.angle_beta   90.00
_cell.angle_gamma   90.00
#
_symmetry.space_group_name_H-M   'P 1'
#
loop_
_entity.id
_entity.type
_entity.pdbx_description
1 polymer ?
#
loop_
_entity_poly.entity_id
_entity_poly.type
_entity_poly.pdbx_seq_one_letter_code
_entity_poly.pdbx_strand_id
1 'polypeptide(L)' 'MIVLTMTNCPPKLRGDLSKWLLEINTGVYVGNVNARVRELIWKRVCENIKNGQATLVFPANNE' A
#
# COMPACT_ATOMS: atom_id res chain seq x y z
N MET A 1 3.26 8.18 8.69
CA MET A 1 3.25 8.04 7.21
C MET A 1 3.67 6.64 6.83
N ILE A 2 3.02 6.07 5.86
CA ILE A 2 3.43 4.77 5.33
C ILE A 2 3.93 4.93 3.91
N VAL A 3 4.81 4.01 3.50
CA VAL A 3 5.29 3.91 2.12
C VAL A 3 5.03 2.48 1.66
N LEU A 4 4.34 2.35 0.56
CA LEU A 4 4.03 1.05 -0.03
C LEU A 4 4.64 1.00 -1.42
N THR A 5 5.47 -0.01 -1.69
CA THR A 5 6.03 -0.18 -3.02
C THR A 5 5.57 -1.51 -3.59
N MET A 6 5.33 -1.54 -4.89
CA MET A 6 4.88 -2.74 -5.56
C MET A 6 5.43 -2.84 -6.96
N THR A 7 5.60 -4.09 -7.41
CA THR A 7 5.82 -4.38 -8.82
C THR A 7 4.58 -5.08 -9.35
N ASN A 8 4.24 -4.86 -10.63
CA ASN A 8 3.11 -5.52 -11.31
C ASN A 8 1.77 -5.30 -10.58
N CYS A 9 1.51 -4.05 -10.20
CA CYS A 9 0.26 -3.73 -9.50
C CYS A 9 -0.91 -3.79 -10.48
N PRO A 10 -1.92 -4.64 -10.22
CA PRO A 10 -3.09 -4.69 -11.10
C PRO A 10 -3.85 -3.36 -11.09
N PRO A 11 -4.47 -2.98 -12.22
CA PRO A 11 -5.21 -1.72 -12.26
C PRO A 11 -6.31 -1.59 -11.22
N LYS A 12 -6.98 -2.70 -10.90
CA LYS A 12 -8.03 -2.68 -9.89
C LYS A 12 -7.47 -2.33 -8.52
N LEU A 13 -6.32 -2.90 -8.18
CA LEU A 13 -5.68 -2.60 -6.90
C LEU A 13 -5.19 -1.16 -6.86
N ARG A 14 -4.68 -0.64 -7.98
CA ARG A 14 -4.27 0.76 -8.05
C ARG A 14 -5.44 1.68 -7.75
N GLY A 15 -6.59 1.38 -8.31
CA GLY A 15 -7.79 2.15 -8.05
C GLY A 15 -8.19 2.12 -6.57
N ASP A 16 -8.11 0.95 -5.94
CA ASP A 16 -8.40 0.84 -4.52
C ASP A 16 -7.43 1.64 -3.66
N LEU A 17 -6.14 1.54 -3.97
CA LEU A 17 -5.12 2.21 -3.17
C LEU A 17 -5.21 3.72 -3.26
N SER A 18 -5.68 4.25 -4.38
CA SER A 18 -5.79 5.69 -4.54
C SER A 18 -6.84 6.31 -3.63
N LYS A 19 -7.66 5.52 -2.97
CA LYS A 19 -8.61 6.01 -1.98
C LYS A 19 -7.92 6.47 -0.71
N TRP A 20 -6.76 5.91 -0.41
CA TRP A 20 -6.05 6.18 0.84
C TRP A 20 -4.66 6.75 0.63
N LEU A 21 -4.03 6.46 -0.50
CA LEU A 21 -2.62 6.74 -0.72
C LEU A 21 -2.45 7.54 -2.01
N LEU A 22 -1.34 8.26 -2.08
CA LEU A 22 -0.94 8.98 -3.27
C LEU A 22 0.18 8.22 -3.95
N GLU A 23 0.01 7.94 -5.23
CA GLU A 23 1.07 7.30 -6.02
C GLU A 23 2.04 8.38 -6.48
N ILE A 24 3.22 8.41 -5.90
CA ILE A 24 4.22 9.43 -6.19
C ILE A 24 5.17 9.02 -7.30
N ASN A 25 5.18 7.74 -7.61
CA ASN A 25 5.95 7.20 -8.72
C ASN A 25 5.32 5.87 -9.07
N THR A 26 5.67 5.30 -10.22
CA THR A 26 5.09 4.02 -10.62
C THR A 26 5.32 2.97 -9.52
N GLY A 27 4.24 2.47 -8.96
CA GLY A 27 4.31 1.45 -7.93
C GLY A 27 4.75 1.95 -6.56
N VAL A 28 4.87 3.25 -6.35
CA VAL A 28 5.30 3.81 -5.06
C VAL A 28 4.18 4.71 -4.51
N TYR A 29 3.65 4.32 -3.37
CA TYR A 29 2.50 4.99 -2.76
C TYR A 29 2.88 5.49 -1.38
N VAL A 30 2.39 6.67 -1.02
CA VAL A 30 2.60 7.23 0.31
C VAL A 30 1.28 7.77 0.87
N GLY A 31 1.19 7.81 2.18
CA GLY A 31 0.02 8.39 2.81
C GLY A 31 0.09 8.32 4.33
N ASN A 32 -0.81 9.04 4.96
CA ASN A 32 -0.98 9.02 6.41
C ASN A 32 -2.29 8.31 6.72
N VAL A 33 -2.18 7.12 7.28
CA VAL A 33 -3.35 6.32 7.64
C VAL A 33 -3.14 5.76 9.03
N ASN A 34 -4.23 5.45 9.71
CA ASN A 34 -4.13 4.81 11.02
C ASN A 34 -3.82 3.32 10.85
N ALA A 35 -3.55 2.66 11.96
CA ALA A 35 -3.15 1.25 11.93
C ALA A 35 -4.23 0.36 11.31
N ARG A 36 -5.49 0.65 11.58
CA ARG A 36 -6.59 -0.14 11.04
C ARG A 36 -6.64 -0.06 9.51
N VAL A 37 -6.51 1.14 8.98
CA VAL A 37 -6.53 1.34 7.53
C VAL A 37 -5.26 0.75 6.91
N ARG A 38 -4.12 0.90 7.58
CA ARG A 38 -2.88 0.30 7.10
C ARG A 38 -3.04 -1.22 6.94
N GLU A 39 -3.65 -1.89 7.91
CA GLU A 39 -3.86 -3.33 7.83
C GLU A 39 -4.84 -3.70 6.73
N LEU A 40 -5.86 -2.89 6.54
CA LEU A 40 -6.80 -3.10 5.45
C LEU A 40 -6.11 -2.98 4.10
N ILE A 41 -5.26 -1.98 3.94
CA ILE A 41 -4.49 -1.80 2.72
C ILE A 41 -3.61 -3.03 2.45
N TRP A 42 -2.92 -3.48 3.47
CA TRP A 42 -2.02 -4.63 3.31
C TRP A 42 -2.80 -5.88 2.93
N LYS A 43 -3.94 -6.08 3.55
CA LYS A 43 -4.79 -7.22 3.22
C LYS A 43 -5.22 -7.18 1.75
N ARG A 44 -5.64 -5.99 1.27
CA ARG A 44 -6.02 -5.82 -0.13
C ARG A 44 -4.87 -6.11 -1.07
N VAL A 45 -3.67 -5.65 -0.72
CA VAL A 45 -2.48 -5.92 -1.50
C VAL A 45 -2.21 -7.42 -1.58
N CYS A 46 -2.20 -8.09 -0.44
CA CYS A 46 -1.90 -9.52 -0.40
C CYS A 46 -2.92 -10.35 -1.15
N GLU A 47 -4.18 -9.93 -1.16
CA GLU A 47 -5.24 -10.67 -1.84
C GLU A 47 -5.23 -10.47 -3.35
N ASN A 48 -4.67 -9.37 -3.82
CA ASN A 48 -4.81 -8.99 -5.22
C ASN A 48 -3.50 -9.01 -6.01
N ILE A 49 -2.36 -9.03 -5.32
CA ILE A 49 -1.09 -9.11 -6.01
C ILE A 49 -0.86 -10.55 -6.44
N LYS A 50 -0.51 -10.75 -7.72
CA LYS A 50 -0.39 -12.12 -8.25
C LYS A 50 1.05 -12.50 -8.49
N ASN A 51 1.71 -11.83 -9.41
CA ASN A 51 3.08 -12.17 -9.78
C ASN A 51 4.06 -11.08 -9.42
N GLY A 52 3.64 -10.17 -8.55
CA GLY A 52 4.49 -9.07 -8.17
C GLY A 52 4.98 -9.21 -6.75
N GLN A 53 5.71 -8.21 -6.33
CA GLN A 53 6.20 -8.08 -4.97
C GLN A 53 5.71 -6.78 -4.37
N ALA A 54 5.52 -6.77 -3.06
CA ALA A 54 5.10 -5.58 -2.35
C ALA A 54 5.88 -5.45 -1.07
N THR A 55 6.18 -4.21 -0.71
CA THR A 55 6.86 -3.88 0.54
C THR A 55 6.14 -2.71 1.20
N LEU A 56 5.81 -2.87 2.46
CA LEU A 56 5.17 -1.83 3.24
C LEU A 56 6.13 -1.38 4.34
N VAL A 57 6.39 -0.07 4.38
CA VAL A 57 7.28 0.52 5.38
C VAL A 57 6.47 1.53 6.19
N PHE A 58 6.56 1.43 7.49
CA PHE A 58 5.89 2.37 8.38
C PHE A 58 6.70 2.49 9.68
N PRO A 59 6.59 3.62 10.39
CA PRO A 59 7.32 3.78 11.62
C PRO A 59 6.82 2.82 12.68
N ALA A 60 7.74 2.25 13.45
CA ALA A 60 7.36 1.47 14.60
C ALA A 60 6.80 2.41 15.66
N ASN A 61 5.73 1.98 16.31
CA ASN A 61 5.13 2.74 17.38
C ASN A 61 5.51 2.08 18.69
N ASN A 62 6.45 2.69 19.39
CA ASN A 62 7.05 2.10 20.58
C ASN A 62 6.58 2.75 21.88
N GLU A 63 5.49 3.41 21.87
CA GLU A 63 4.98 4.01 23.10
C GLU A 63 4.66 3.02 24.17
#